data_62b14c8535ea5061483d71bd3a334dd5
#
_entry.id   62b14c8535ea5061483d71bd3a334dd5
#
_cell.length_a   1.000
_cell.length_b   1.000
_cell.length_c   1.000
_cell.angle_alpha   90.00
_cell.angle_beta   90.00
_cell.angle_gamma   90.00
#
_symmetry.space_group_name_H-M   'P 1'
#
loop_
_entity.id
_entity.type
_entity.pdbx_description
1 polymer ?
#
loop_
_entity_poly.entity_id
_entity_poly.type
_entity_poly.pdbx_seq_one_letter_code
_entity_poly.pdbx_strand_id
1 'polypeptide(L)'
;MKYIIFDFDGTIGDSQSLIVKTLQDTMRARKLEVKSDEECAKTIGLRLDEAFVSLFDMSDEEGMECAATYREIFLDNKKTMIVQPFPHVIETLRALHHQGYVLGMASSRNHCSLDGYVKQMQLEDIFSSIVAGDDVEHVKPAPDMVFKALGEMRGMKNPVTSPDDVKDMLEETLVVGDMNFDVDMAHHAGCRACSVTYGNGTREQLAAAEWIIDDFAELQKILKG
;
A
#
# COMPACT_ATOMS: atom_id res chain seq x y z
N MET A 1 0.16 -4.84 -20.62
CA MET A 1 0.22 -3.87 -19.53
C MET A 1 1.50 -3.06 -19.64
N LYS A 2 1.45 -1.80 -19.24
CA LYS A 2 2.59 -0.88 -19.33
C LYS A 2 2.88 -0.21 -17.99
N TYR A 3 1.86 0.01 -17.19
CA TYR A 3 1.91 0.69 -15.89
C TYR A 3 1.63 -0.32 -14.79
N ILE A 4 2.42 -0.28 -13.71
CA ILE A 4 2.23 -1.15 -12.56
C ILE A 4 2.31 -0.31 -11.30
N ILE A 5 1.26 -0.37 -10.48
CA ILE A 5 1.17 0.36 -9.21
C ILE A 5 1.19 -0.66 -8.08
N PHE A 6 2.12 -0.52 -7.16
CA PHE A 6 2.32 -1.45 -6.05
C PHE A 6 1.86 -0.84 -4.73
N ASP A 7 1.23 -1.63 -3.90
CA ASP A 7 1.17 -1.33 -2.47
C ASP A 7 2.53 -1.56 -1.81
N PHE A 8 2.70 -1.04 -0.59
CA PHE A 8 3.93 -1.18 0.18
C PHE A 8 3.82 -2.23 1.29
N ASP A 9 2.87 -2.05 2.23
CA ASP A 9 2.75 -2.88 3.44
C ASP A 9 2.14 -4.25 3.15
N GLY A 10 2.89 -5.33 3.33
CA GLY A 10 2.44 -6.68 2.98
C GLY A 10 2.65 -7.05 1.51
N THR A 11 3.08 -6.10 0.68
CA THR A 11 3.36 -6.33 -0.76
C THR A 11 4.84 -6.19 -1.09
N ILE A 12 5.43 -5.03 -0.82
CA ILE A 12 6.88 -4.78 -0.99
C ILE A 12 7.62 -5.03 0.32
N GLY A 13 7.12 -4.46 1.42
CA GLY A 13 7.75 -4.49 2.74
C GLY A 13 7.04 -5.42 3.72
N ASP A 14 7.81 -6.30 4.36
CA ASP A 14 7.35 -7.11 5.50
C ASP A 14 7.29 -6.25 6.76
N SER A 15 6.21 -5.52 6.90
CA SER A 15 6.00 -4.53 7.95
C SER A 15 4.99 -4.95 9.01
N GLN A 16 4.31 -6.08 8.85
CA GLN A 16 3.20 -6.52 9.71
C GLN A 16 3.60 -6.51 11.20
N SER A 17 4.71 -7.13 11.55
CA SER A 17 5.15 -7.21 12.95
C SER A 17 5.40 -5.84 13.59
N LEU A 18 5.97 -4.89 12.85
CA LEU A 18 6.20 -3.52 13.32
C LEU A 18 4.88 -2.77 13.50
N ILE A 19 3.96 -2.89 12.55
CA ILE A 19 2.66 -2.21 12.60
C ILE A 19 1.84 -2.76 13.76
N VAL A 20 1.68 -4.07 13.86
CA VAL A 20 0.91 -4.74 14.93
C VAL A 20 1.46 -4.37 16.30
N LYS A 21 2.79 -4.49 16.50
CA LYS A 21 3.42 -4.08 17.76
C LYS A 21 3.11 -2.62 18.09
N THR A 22 3.21 -1.72 17.12
CA THR A 22 2.99 -0.29 17.36
C THR A 22 1.53 0.02 17.66
N LEU A 23 0.56 -0.65 16.99
CA LEU A 23 -0.85 -0.57 17.33
C LEU A 23 -1.09 -0.99 18.78
N GLN A 24 -0.57 -2.14 19.19
CA GLN A 24 -0.74 -2.65 20.57
C GLN A 24 -0.03 -1.76 21.60
N ASP A 25 1.14 -1.22 21.31
CA ASP A 25 1.82 -0.27 22.20
C ASP A 25 1.03 1.03 22.34
N THR A 26 0.41 1.49 21.25
CA THR A 26 -0.51 2.64 21.28
C THR A 26 -1.75 2.36 22.13
N MET A 27 -2.35 1.19 21.98
CA MET A 27 -3.48 0.76 22.83
C MET A 27 -3.13 0.79 24.32
N ARG A 28 -1.94 0.26 24.68
CA ARG A 28 -1.44 0.32 26.08
C ARG A 28 -1.26 1.75 26.55
N ALA A 29 -0.63 2.61 25.75
CA ALA A 29 -0.38 4.02 26.08
C ALA A 29 -1.69 4.80 26.27
N ARG A 30 -2.71 4.50 25.47
CA ARG A 30 -4.04 5.13 25.51
C ARG A 30 -5.00 4.43 26.50
N LYS A 31 -4.56 3.38 27.20
CA LYS A 31 -5.35 2.57 28.13
C LYS A 31 -6.58 1.92 27.48
N LEU A 32 -6.45 1.55 26.21
CA LEU A 32 -7.45 0.79 25.47
C LEU A 32 -7.21 -0.72 25.68
N GLU A 33 -8.23 -1.52 25.39
CA GLU A 33 -8.09 -2.98 25.33
C GLU A 33 -7.08 -3.35 24.24
N VAL A 34 -6.09 -4.20 24.57
CA VAL A 34 -5.10 -4.64 23.59
C VAL A 34 -5.71 -5.72 22.70
N LYS A 35 -5.88 -5.42 21.42
CA LYS A 35 -6.38 -6.35 20.42
C LYS A 35 -5.32 -7.37 20.04
N SER A 36 -5.77 -8.53 19.53
CA SER A 36 -4.90 -9.61 19.05
C SER A 36 -4.12 -9.18 17.81
N ASP A 37 -3.05 -9.92 17.50
CA ASP A 37 -2.26 -9.71 16.30
C ASP A 37 -3.12 -9.82 15.03
N GLU A 38 -4.04 -10.80 15.01
CA GLU A 38 -4.94 -11.03 13.88
C GLU A 38 -5.92 -9.86 13.68
N GLU A 39 -6.50 -9.31 14.75
CA GLU A 39 -7.39 -8.15 14.66
C GLU A 39 -6.63 -6.92 14.15
N CYS A 40 -5.43 -6.68 14.68
CA CYS A 40 -4.57 -5.59 14.23
C CYS A 40 -4.17 -5.75 12.75
N ALA A 41 -3.78 -6.96 12.34
CA ALA A 41 -3.35 -7.21 10.96
C ALA A 41 -4.46 -6.93 9.93
N LYS A 42 -5.72 -7.18 10.26
CA LYS A 42 -6.89 -6.90 9.39
C LYS A 42 -7.07 -5.41 9.07
N THR A 43 -6.46 -4.51 9.84
CA THR A 43 -6.56 -3.05 9.61
C THR A 43 -5.38 -2.50 8.81
N ILE A 44 -4.39 -3.33 8.49
CA ILE A 44 -3.25 -2.90 7.66
C ILE A 44 -3.77 -2.59 6.26
N GLY A 45 -3.39 -1.43 5.72
CA GLY A 45 -3.89 -0.93 4.44
C GLY A 45 -4.94 0.19 4.57
N LEU A 46 -5.61 0.29 5.73
CA LEU A 46 -6.48 1.44 6.05
C LEU A 46 -5.64 2.68 6.42
N ARG A 47 -6.28 3.85 6.41
CA ARG A 47 -5.72 5.02 7.08
C ARG A 47 -5.60 4.73 8.58
N LEU A 48 -4.57 5.29 9.19
CA LEU A 48 -4.24 4.97 10.58
C LEU A 48 -5.35 5.37 11.58
N ASP A 49 -6.01 6.50 11.35
CA ASP A 49 -7.17 6.92 12.13
C ASP A 49 -8.36 5.98 11.94
N GLU A 50 -8.67 5.61 10.68
CA GLU A 50 -9.72 4.65 10.36
C GLU A 50 -9.45 3.26 10.93
N ALA A 51 -8.19 2.84 11.00
CA ALA A 51 -7.80 1.58 11.64
C ALA A 51 -8.21 1.54 13.12
N PHE A 52 -7.98 2.64 13.87
CA PHE A 52 -8.41 2.72 15.27
C PHE A 52 -9.93 2.81 15.42
N VAL A 53 -10.61 3.58 14.57
CA VAL A 53 -12.07 3.65 14.55
C VAL A 53 -12.65 2.25 14.29
N SER A 54 -12.11 1.50 13.34
CA SER A 54 -12.54 0.13 13.03
C SER A 54 -12.32 -0.85 14.18
N LEU A 55 -11.23 -0.71 14.94
CA LEU A 55 -10.89 -1.62 16.05
C LEU A 55 -11.73 -1.39 17.31
N PHE A 56 -12.24 -0.17 17.53
CA PHE A 56 -12.83 0.22 18.82
C PHE A 56 -14.21 0.88 18.75
N ASP A 57 -14.78 1.04 17.55
CA ASP A 57 -16.07 1.75 17.37
C ASP A 57 -16.06 3.13 18.05
N MET A 58 -14.95 3.86 17.89
CA MET A 58 -14.73 5.19 18.48
C MET A 58 -15.02 6.30 17.45
N SER A 59 -15.07 7.54 17.90
CA SER A 59 -15.22 8.70 17.01
C SER A 59 -13.97 8.94 16.15
N ASP A 60 -14.13 9.63 15.02
CA ASP A 60 -13.01 10.03 14.14
C ASP A 60 -11.96 10.86 14.90
N GLU A 61 -12.41 11.74 15.83
CA GLU A 61 -11.52 12.56 16.66
C GLU A 61 -10.65 11.69 17.58
N GLU A 62 -11.22 10.69 18.23
CA GLU A 62 -10.48 9.72 19.07
C GLU A 62 -9.52 8.88 18.21
N GLY A 63 -9.95 8.48 17.00
CA GLY A 63 -9.10 7.80 16.03
C GLY A 63 -7.88 8.63 15.64
N MET A 64 -8.06 9.92 15.36
CA MET A 64 -6.98 10.86 15.07
C MET A 64 -6.00 11.04 16.26
N GLU A 65 -6.51 11.09 17.49
CA GLU A 65 -5.66 11.14 18.69
C GLU A 65 -4.82 9.85 18.86
N CYS A 66 -5.43 8.68 18.61
CA CYS A 66 -4.71 7.42 18.63
C CYS A 66 -3.65 7.38 17.53
N ALA A 67 -3.98 7.86 16.33
CA ALA A 67 -3.04 7.96 15.23
C ALA A 67 -1.84 8.88 15.53
N ALA A 68 -2.06 9.99 16.26
CA ALA A 68 -0.97 10.85 16.70
C ALA A 68 -0.03 10.12 17.67
N THR A 69 -0.59 9.43 18.68
CA THR A 69 0.18 8.62 19.64
C THR A 69 0.95 7.49 18.93
N TYR A 70 0.31 6.83 17.96
CA TYR A 70 0.95 5.78 17.15
C TYR A 70 2.19 6.31 16.43
N ARG A 71 2.12 7.49 15.80
CA ARG A 71 3.24 8.06 15.05
C ARG A 71 4.46 8.30 15.94
N GLU A 72 4.24 8.74 17.18
CA GLU A 72 5.33 8.92 18.15
C GLU A 72 5.97 7.58 18.53
N ILE A 73 5.18 6.57 18.89
CA ILE A 73 5.65 5.23 19.27
C ILE A 73 6.32 4.53 18.07
N PHE A 74 5.78 4.71 16.87
CA PHE A 74 6.36 4.15 15.64
C PHE A 74 7.80 4.62 15.40
N LEU A 75 8.11 5.89 15.69
CA LEU A 75 9.48 6.42 15.56
C LEU A 75 10.48 5.71 16.47
N ASP A 76 10.04 5.19 17.61
CA ASP A 76 10.89 4.42 18.51
C ASP A 76 10.98 2.95 18.11
N ASN A 77 9.85 2.32 17.79
CA ASN A 77 9.80 0.91 17.41
C ASN A 77 10.60 0.63 16.12
N LYS A 78 10.53 1.52 15.12
CA LYS A 78 11.29 1.35 13.85
C LYS A 78 12.81 1.40 14.02
N LYS A 79 13.33 1.88 15.15
CA LYS A 79 14.79 1.87 15.42
C LYS A 79 15.33 0.46 15.66
N THR A 80 14.48 -0.45 16.13
CA THR A 80 14.84 -1.83 16.48
C THR A 80 14.18 -2.88 15.58
N MET A 81 13.09 -2.51 14.91
CA MET A 81 12.34 -3.38 14.00
C MET A 81 12.47 -2.87 12.57
N ILE A 82 13.42 -3.45 11.83
CA ILE A 82 13.71 -3.03 10.46
C ILE A 82 12.79 -3.78 9.51
N VAL A 83 12.01 -3.04 8.72
CA VAL A 83 11.19 -3.60 7.65
C VAL A 83 12.11 -4.08 6.53
N GLN A 84 12.02 -5.37 6.19
CA GLN A 84 12.74 -5.96 5.07
C GLN A 84 11.81 -6.07 3.85
N PRO A 85 12.33 -6.03 2.63
CA PRO A 85 11.54 -6.41 1.47
C PRO A 85 11.20 -7.91 1.54
N PHE A 86 10.04 -8.30 1.03
CA PHE A 86 9.73 -9.72 0.84
C PHE A 86 10.69 -10.37 -0.18
N PRO A 87 10.81 -11.72 -0.15
CA PRO A 87 11.64 -12.44 -1.12
C PRO A 87 11.29 -12.07 -2.56
N HIS A 88 12.30 -11.99 -3.42
CA HIS A 88 12.21 -11.70 -4.85
C HIS A 88 11.63 -10.34 -5.24
N VAL A 89 11.30 -9.46 -4.30
CA VAL A 89 10.71 -8.15 -4.59
C VAL A 89 11.72 -7.23 -5.28
N ILE A 90 12.89 -7.02 -4.69
CA ILE A 90 13.86 -6.04 -5.19
C ILE A 90 14.34 -6.39 -6.60
N GLU A 91 14.73 -7.66 -6.81
CA GLU A 91 15.19 -8.11 -8.12
C GLU A 91 14.08 -8.06 -9.18
N THR A 92 12.83 -8.37 -8.80
CA THR A 92 11.70 -8.32 -9.74
C THR A 92 11.37 -6.87 -10.11
N LEU A 93 11.30 -5.95 -9.16
CA LEU A 93 11.07 -4.52 -9.43
C LEU A 93 12.13 -3.97 -10.39
N ARG A 94 13.41 -4.25 -10.13
CA ARG A 94 14.52 -3.84 -11.01
C ARG A 94 14.41 -4.46 -12.41
N ALA A 95 14.05 -5.74 -12.50
CA ALA A 95 13.86 -6.41 -13.78
C ALA A 95 12.70 -5.81 -14.58
N LEU A 96 11.57 -5.51 -13.95
CA LEU A 96 10.42 -4.85 -14.59
C LEU A 96 10.78 -3.45 -15.08
N HIS A 97 11.46 -2.67 -14.26
CA HIS A 97 11.95 -1.34 -14.64
C HIS A 97 12.88 -1.43 -15.86
N HIS A 98 13.85 -2.35 -15.87
CA HIS A 98 14.74 -2.58 -17.00
C HIS A 98 14.03 -3.06 -18.27
N GLN A 99 12.90 -3.74 -18.13
CA GLN A 99 12.04 -4.17 -19.25
C GLN A 99 11.18 -3.02 -19.81
N GLY A 100 11.23 -1.83 -19.21
CA GLY A 100 10.53 -0.63 -19.66
C GLY A 100 9.10 -0.47 -19.12
N TYR A 101 8.71 -1.24 -18.11
CA TYR A 101 7.48 -0.96 -17.38
C TYR A 101 7.61 0.34 -16.56
N VAL A 102 6.54 1.12 -16.51
CA VAL A 102 6.49 2.34 -15.70
C VAL A 102 5.90 1.95 -14.33
N LEU A 103 6.72 2.08 -13.29
CA LEU A 103 6.38 1.61 -11.96
C LEU A 103 5.97 2.77 -11.04
N GLY A 104 4.94 2.56 -10.25
CA GLY A 104 4.50 3.47 -9.20
C GLY A 104 4.19 2.74 -7.90
N MET A 105 4.00 3.53 -6.86
CA MET A 105 3.61 3.05 -5.53
C MET A 105 2.38 3.81 -5.06
N ALA A 106 1.45 3.11 -4.41
CA ALA A 106 0.27 3.68 -3.76
C ALA A 106 0.12 3.04 -2.37
N SER A 107 0.32 3.81 -1.31
CA SER A 107 0.30 3.30 0.07
C SER A 107 -0.48 4.23 0.99
N SER A 108 -1.25 3.66 1.92
CA SER A 108 -1.96 4.44 2.96
C SER A 108 -1.04 5.04 4.03
N ARG A 109 0.27 4.77 3.96
CA ARG A 109 1.30 5.45 4.77
C ARG A 109 1.37 6.92 4.45
N ASN A 110 1.88 7.73 5.39
CA ASN A 110 2.27 9.10 5.08
C ASN A 110 3.57 9.13 4.25
N HIS A 111 3.74 10.18 3.48
CA HIS A 111 4.84 10.36 2.52
C HIS A 111 6.22 10.26 3.20
N CYS A 112 6.40 10.93 4.33
CA CYS A 112 7.67 10.91 5.07
C CYS A 112 8.10 9.50 5.51
N SER A 113 7.14 8.64 5.90
CA SER A 113 7.43 7.25 6.26
C SER A 113 7.80 6.41 5.04
N LEU A 114 7.06 6.61 3.93
CA LEU A 114 7.24 5.85 2.70
C LEU A 114 8.59 6.15 2.05
N ASP A 115 8.96 7.43 1.94
CA ASP A 115 10.27 7.87 1.43
C ASP A 115 11.44 7.23 2.19
N GLY A 116 11.28 7.11 3.51
CA GLY A 116 12.29 6.46 4.35
C GLY A 116 12.54 4.99 3.96
N TYR A 117 11.50 4.24 3.61
CA TYR A 117 11.63 2.85 3.16
C TYR A 117 12.13 2.74 1.73
N VAL A 118 11.65 3.58 0.83
CA VAL A 118 12.13 3.64 -0.56
C VAL A 118 13.64 3.85 -0.58
N LYS A 119 14.13 4.79 0.24
CA LYS A 119 15.57 5.06 0.40
C LYS A 119 16.31 3.89 1.07
N GLN A 120 15.76 3.32 2.15
CA GLN A 120 16.36 2.17 2.82
C GLN A 120 16.56 0.98 1.88
N MET A 121 15.59 0.74 0.99
CA MET A 121 15.59 -0.36 0.02
C MET A 121 16.31 -0.02 -1.30
N GLN A 122 16.81 1.22 -1.45
CA GLN A 122 17.49 1.73 -2.65
C GLN A 122 16.60 1.60 -3.90
N LEU A 123 15.37 2.09 -3.80
CA LEU A 123 14.34 2.04 -4.84
C LEU A 123 13.97 3.44 -5.39
N GLU A 124 14.76 4.48 -5.06
CA GLU A 124 14.46 5.87 -5.46
C GLU A 124 14.37 6.03 -6.98
N ASP A 125 15.20 5.30 -7.72
CA ASP A 125 15.27 5.37 -9.18
C ASP A 125 14.29 4.42 -9.89
N ILE A 126 13.52 3.63 -9.13
CA ILE A 126 12.64 2.59 -9.68
C ILE A 126 11.23 3.11 -9.93
N PHE A 127 10.73 3.97 -9.05
CA PHE A 127 9.36 4.45 -9.11
C PHE A 127 9.27 5.81 -9.80
N SER A 128 8.42 5.89 -10.81
CA SER A 128 8.08 7.14 -11.53
C SER A 128 7.03 7.97 -10.77
N SER A 129 6.34 7.36 -9.81
CA SER A 129 5.36 7.99 -8.94
C SER A 129 5.32 7.27 -7.60
N ILE A 130 5.20 8.02 -6.51
CA ILE A 130 5.00 7.51 -5.15
C ILE A 130 3.87 8.31 -4.54
N VAL A 131 2.71 7.68 -4.38
CA VAL A 131 1.52 8.29 -3.80
C VAL A 131 1.29 7.75 -2.41
N ALA A 132 1.28 8.64 -1.44
CA ALA A 132 1.07 8.37 -0.02
C ALA A 132 -0.37 8.73 0.41
N GLY A 133 -0.78 8.26 1.59
CA GLY A 133 -2.12 8.51 2.11
C GLY A 133 -2.43 9.98 2.40
N ASP A 134 -1.40 10.81 2.60
CA ASP A 134 -1.52 12.27 2.79
C ASP A 134 -1.47 13.06 1.47
N ASP A 135 -1.33 12.40 0.33
CA ASP A 135 -1.33 13.02 -0.99
C ASP A 135 -2.71 13.08 -1.65
N VAL A 136 -3.70 12.42 -1.08
CA VAL A 136 -5.07 12.29 -1.63
C VAL A 136 -6.13 12.54 -0.57
N GLU A 137 -7.34 12.88 -1.00
CA GLU A 137 -8.48 13.07 -0.10
C GLU A 137 -9.04 11.73 0.36
N HIS A 138 -9.20 10.78 -0.58
CA HIS A 138 -9.72 9.45 -0.29
C HIS A 138 -8.64 8.39 -0.58
N VAL A 139 -8.31 7.62 0.46
CA VAL A 139 -7.38 6.48 0.34
C VAL A 139 -8.12 5.21 -0.11
N LYS A 140 -7.39 4.11 -0.25
CA LYS A 140 -7.96 2.78 -0.53
C LYS A 140 -9.19 2.50 0.35
N PRO A 141 -10.28 2.02 -0.21
CA PRO A 141 -10.46 1.44 -1.55
C PRO A 141 -10.86 2.46 -2.64
N ALA A 142 -10.80 3.78 -2.37
CA ALA A 142 -11.07 4.80 -3.38
C ALA A 142 -9.98 4.80 -4.46
N PRO A 143 -10.32 5.16 -5.72
CA PRO A 143 -9.39 5.09 -6.86
C PRO A 143 -8.41 6.27 -6.95
N ASP A 144 -8.51 7.25 -6.06
CA ASP A 144 -7.79 8.54 -6.12
C ASP A 144 -6.29 8.36 -6.25
N MET A 145 -5.71 7.38 -5.50
CA MET A 145 -4.28 7.11 -5.55
C MET A 145 -3.83 6.56 -6.92
N VAL A 146 -4.67 5.75 -7.57
CA VAL A 146 -4.38 5.24 -8.92
C VAL A 146 -4.39 6.39 -9.92
N PHE A 147 -5.40 7.24 -9.89
CA PHE A 147 -5.50 8.37 -10.80
C PHE A 147 -4.32 9.34 -10.62
N LYS A 148 -3.97 9.67 -9.38
CA LYS A 148 -2.83 10.52 -9.07
C LYS A 148 -1.53 9.90 -9.59
N ALA A 149 -1.28 8.62 -9.30
CA ALA A 149 -0.07 7.92 -9.74
C ALA A 149 0.06 7.94 -11.27
N LEU A 150 -1.02 7.65 -12.00
CA LEU A 150 -1.02 7.67 -13.46
C LEU A 150 -0.79 9.08 -14.04
N GLY A 151 -1.36 10.11 -13.41
CA GLY A 151 -1.12 11.49 -13.79
C GLY A 151 0.34 11.89 -13.65
N GLU A 152 0.97 11.51 -12.53
CA GLU A 152 2.40 11.75 -12.30
C GLU A 152 3.29 10.98 -13.29
N MET A 153 2.97 9.70 -13.56
CA MET A 153 3.65 8.89 -14.57
C MET A 153 3.55 9.49 -15.97
N ARG A 154 2.45 10.20 -16.28
CA ARG A 154 2.27 10.95 -17.54
C ARG A 154 3.04 12.28 -17.54
N GLY A 155 3.54 12.73 -16.42
CA GLY A 155 4.18 14.03 -16.25
C GLY A 155 3.21 15.21 -16.17
N MET A 156 1.98 14.98 -15.72
CA MET A 156 0.99 16.03 -15.50
C MET A 156 1.43 16.93 -14.34
N LYS A 157 1.37 18.25 -14.56
CA LYS A 157 1.71 19.25 -13.53
C LYS A 157 0.56 19.54 -12.58
N ASN A 158 -0.68 19.29 -13.02
CA ASN A 158 -1.89 19.48 -12.24
C ASN A 158 -2.37 18.13 -11.72
N PRO A 159 -3.01 18.09 -10.53
CA PRO A 159 -3.65 16.88 -10.05
C PRO A 159 -4.65 16.34 -11.06
N VAL A 160 -4.73 15.02 -11.19
CA VAL A 160 -5.80 14.35 -11.94
C VAL A 160 -7.10 14.59 -11.18
N THR A 161 -8.07 15.18 -11.85
CA THR A 161 -9.39 15.51 -11.26
C THR A 161 -10.52 14.66 -11.81
N SER A 162 -10.25 13.90 -12.88
CA SER A 162 -11.21 13.02 -13.52
C SER A 162 -10.53 11.75 -14.05
N PRO A 163 -11.22 10.59 -13.98
CA PRO A 163 -10.76 9.37 -14.65
C PRO A 163 -10.46 9.57 -16.15
N ASP A 164 -11.16 10.50 -16.81
CA ASP A 164 -10.95 10.81 -18.22
C ASP A 164 -9.55 11.33 -18.53
N ASP A 165 -8.88 11.97 -17.57
CA ASP A 165 -7.52 12.50 -17.72
C ASP A 165 -6.48 11.41 -17.97
N VAL A 166 -6.75 10.17 -17.52
CA VAL A 166 -5.84 9.01 -17.58
C VAL A 166 -6.49 7.76 -18.18
N LYS A 167 -7.67 7.91 -18.79
CA LYS A 167 -8.52 6.81 -19.27
C LYS A 167 -7.78 5.83 -20.20
N ASP A 168 -6.95 6.35 -21.08
CA ASP A 168 -6.15 5.54 -22.02
C ASP A 168 -5.04 4.71 -21.35
N MET A 169 -4.74 4.99 -20.06
CA MET A 169 -3.76 4.23 -19.28
C MET A 169 -4.40 3.12 -18.45
N LEU A 170 -5.68 3.23 -18.09
CA LEU A 170 -6.35 2.35 -17.11
C LEU A 170 -6.33 0.88 -17.55
N GLU A 171 -6.65 0.59 -18.82
CA GLU A 171 -6.65 -0.77 -19.36
C GLU A 171 -5.24 -1.39 -19.43
N GLU A 172 -4.19 -0.55 -19.47
CA GLU A 172 -2.80 -0.97 -19.46
C GLU A 172 -2.18 -0.96 -18.07
N THR A 173 -2.97 -0.72 -17.02
CA THR A 173 -2.52 -0.63 -15.63
C THR A 173 -2.84 -1.90 -14.86
N LEU A 174 -1.87 -2.35 -14.08
CA LEU A 174 -2.00 -3.41 -13.07
C LEU A 174 -1.74 -2.82 -11.69
N VAL A 175 -2.64 -3.03 -10.75
CA VAL A 175 -2.42 -2.77 -9.33
C VAL A 175 -2.02 -4.07 -8.65
N VAL A 176 -0.98 -4.02 -7.84
CA VAL A 176 -0.45 -5.18 -7.09
C VAL A 176 -0.53 -4.88 -5.62
N GLY A 177 -1.23 -5.73 -4.86
CA GLY A 177 -1.41 -5.55 -3.42
C GLY A 177 -1.70 -6.85 -2.71
N ASP A 178 -1.81 -6.81 -1.38
CA ASP A 178 -2.03 -7.98 -0.53
C ASP A 178 -3.37 -7.95 0.21
N MET A 179 -4.16 -6.87 0.06
CA MET A 179 -5.45 -6.72 0.73
C MET A 179 -6.58 -6.51 -0.28
N ASN A 180 -7.81 -6.84 0.13
CA ASN A 180 -9.01 -6.54 -0.67
C ASN A 180 -9.14 -5.05 -1.01
N PHE A 181 -8.65 -4.15 -0.16
CA PHE A 181 -8.64 -2.70 -0.41
C PHE A 181 -7.85 -2.32 -1.68
N ASP A 182 -6.77 -3.06 -2.00
CA ASP A 182 -5.99 -2.87 -3.22
C ASP A 182 -6.77 -3.32 -4.45
N VAL A 183 -7.43 -4.47 -4.34
CA VAL A 183 -8.28 -5.02 -5.41
C VAL A 183 -9.45 -4.07 -5.71
N ASP A 184 -10.13 -3.62 -4.65
CA ASP A 184 -11.26 -2.69 -4.79
C ASP A 184 -10.80 -1.35 -5.37
N MET A 185 -9.66 -0.80 -4.93
CA MET A 185 -9.07 0.42 -5.50
C MET A 185 -8.78 0.25 -7.00
N ALA A 186 -8.19 -0.88 -7.40
CA ALA A 186 -7.94 -1.17 -8.82
C ALA A 186 -9.24 -1.21 -9.63
N HIS A 187 -10.24 -1.93 -9.17
CA HIS A 187 -11.52 -2.09 -9.86
C HIS A 187 -12.32 -0.79 -9.90
N HIS A 188 -12.34 0.00 -8.83
CA HIS A 188 -12.96 1.33 -8.81
C HIS A 188 -12.28 2.30 -9.79
N ALA A 189 -10.98 2.13 -10.02
CA ALA A 189 -10.26 2.91 -11.04
C ALA A 189 -10.52 2.40 -12.47
N GLY A 190 -11.02 1.18 -12.65
CA GLY A 190 -11.14 0.52 -13.96
C GLY A 190 -9.84 -0.17 -14.41
N CYS A 191 -8.97 -0.51 -13.46
CA CYS A 191 -7.74 -1.25 -13.68
C CYS A 191 -7.89 -2.72 -13.31
N ARG A 192 -6.88 -3.53 -13.66
CA ARG A 192 -6.78 -4.93 -13.22
C ARG A 192 -5.98 -5.05 -11.95
N ALA A 193 -6.28 -6.08 -11.15
CA ALA A 193 -5.61 -6.37 -9.90
C ALA A 193 -4.82 -7.69 -9.95
N CYS A 194 -3.68 -7.70 -9.29
CA CYS A 194 -2.91 -8.91 -8.97
C CYS A 194 -2.66 -8.92 -7.47
N SER A 195 -3.08 -9.97 -6.80
CA SER A 195 -2.89 -10.09 -5.36
C SER A 195 -1.76 -11.03 -5.00
N VAL A 196 -1.01 -10.68 -3.95
CA VAL A 196 0.02 -11.53 -3.35
C VAL A 196 -0.51 -12.19 -2.08
N THR A 197 -0.21 -13.47 -1.87
CA THR A 197 -0.77 -14.24 -0.73
C THR A 197 0.12 -14.27 0.50
N TYR A 198 1.34 -13.78 0.40
CA TYR A 198 2.31 -13.76 1.50
C TYR A 198 2.15 -12.56 2.44
N GLY A 199 1.26 -11.61 2.10
CA GLY A 199 0.95 -10.43 2.90
C GLY A 199 -0.11 -10.69 3.99
N ASN A 200 -0.98 -9.70 4.23
CA ASN A 200 -1.93 -9.70 5.34
C ASN A 200 -3.31 -10.28 4.99
N GLY A 201 -3.70 -10.23 3.70
CA GLY A 201 -5.02 -10.69 3.24
C GLY A 201 -5.11 -12.21 3.10
N THR A 202 -6.28 -12.75 3.36
CA THR A 202 -6.57 -14.17 3.09
C THR A 202 -6.88 -14.40 1.62
N ARG A 203 -6.59 -15.59 1.10
CA ARG A 203 -6.89 -15.95 -0.30
C ARG A 203 -8.36 -15.73 -0.67
N GLU A 204 -9.27 -15.87 0.29
CA GLU A 204 -10.71 -15.62 0.10
C GLU A 204 -10.99 -14.12 -0.11
N GLN A 205 -10.36 -13.26 0.67
CA GLN A 205 -10.48 -11.80 0.51
C GLN A 205 -9.89 -11.31 -0.81
N LEU A 206 -8.90 -12.02 -1.34
CA LEU A 206 -8.19 -11.68 -2.58
C LEU A 206 -8.84 -12.28 -3.84
N ALA A 207 -9.91 -13.08 -3.70
CA ALA A 207 -10.49 -13.85 -4.79
C ALA A 207 -11.07 -13.02 -5.96
N ALA A 208 -11.30 -11.73 -5.75
CA ALA A 208 -11.77 -10.81 -6.81
C ALA A 208 -10.66 -10.34 -7.76
N ALA A 209 -9.38 -10.52 -7.41
CA ALA A 209 -8.27 -10.14 -8.29
C ALA A 209 -8.18 -11.04 -9.52
N GLU A 210 -7.79 -10.48 -10.67
CA GLU A 210 -7.59 -11.24 -11.92
C GLU A 210 -6.47 -12.26 -11.81
N TRP A 211 -5.46 -11.97 -10.98
CA TRP A 211 -4.36 -12.90 -10.68
C TRP A 211 -4.09 -12.94 -9.18
N ILE A 212 -3.76 -14.14 -8.70
CA ILE A 212 -3.29 -14.36 -7.34
C ILE A 212 -1.99 -15.14 -7.43
N ILE A 213 -0.92 -14.58 -6.87
CA ILE A 213 0.43 -15.16 -6.89
C ILE A 213 0.93 -15.42 -5.48
N ASP A 214 1.72 -16.47 -5.33
CA ASP A 214 2.31 -16.86 -4.05
C ASP A 214 3.78 -16.36 -3.91
N ASP A 215 4.38 -15.91 -5.03
CA ASP A 215 5.73 -15.36 -5.10
C ASP A 215 5.75 -14.15 -6.02
N PHE A 216 6.39 -13.07 -5.58
CA PHE A 216 6.45 -11.81 -6.33
C PHE A 216 7.11 -11.96 -7.72
N ALA A 217 8.05 -12.90 -7.88
CA ALA A 217 8.68 -13.18 -9.16
C ALA A 217 7.71 -13.68 -10.24
N GLU A 218 6.55 -14.20 -9.85
CA GLU A 218 5.52 -14.68 -10.79
C GLU A 218 4.89 -13.55 -11.61
N LEU A 219 4.97 -12.28 -11.14
CA LEU A 219 4.56 -11.11 -11.93
C LEU A 219 5.17 -11.08 -13.31
N GLN A 220 6.45 -11.50 -13.44
CA GLN A 220 7.12 -11.54 -14.74
C GLN A 220 6.48 -12.52 -15.74
N LYS A 221 5.78 -13.56 -15.24
CA LYS A 221 5.06 -14.51 -16.11
C LYS A 221 3.74 -13.90 -16.58
N ILE A 222 3.00 -13.25 -15.67
CA ILE A 222 1.71 -12.58 -15.94
C ILE A 222 1.89 -11.47 -17.00
N LEU A 223 2.96 -10.72 -16.88
CA LEU A 223 3.22 -9.54 -17.74
C LEU A 223 3.74 -9.90 -19.15
N LYS A 224 4.21 -11.13 -19.37
CA LYS A 224 4.71 -11.62 -20.66
C LYS A 224 3.64 -12.31 -21.51
N GLY A 225 2.52 -12.68 -20.93
CA GLY A 225 1.36 -13.32 -21.60
C GLY A 225 0.40 -12.27 -22.12
#